data_697a6075c3d418cd0b646296b27c0c20
#
_entry.id   697a6075c3d418cd0b646296b27c0c20
#
_cell.length_a   1.000
_cell.length_b   1.000
_cell.length_c   1.000
_cell.angle_alpha   90.00
_cell.angle_beta   90.00
_cell.angle_gamma   90.00
#
_symmetry.space_group_name_H-M   'P 1'
#
loop_
_entity.id
_entity.type
_entity.pdbx_description
1 polymer ?
#
loop_
_entity_poly.entity_id
_entity_poly.type
_entity_poly.pdbx_seq_one_letter_code
_entity_poly.pdbx_strand_id
1 'polypeptide(L)'
;RKGVGYDEYIRNYIYEHKADKEELYNVLDELAHRASQYMSLSQWLDGIAEYIRQCDKDRQNNTADGVHMLTMHGSKGLEYKIVLVMDVCEGIIPYNKAVLDEQIEEERRLFYVAMTRAKEKLYLLYPKQRYNKDTTRSRFIEELLTARYPLLRTDLHTP
;
A
#
# COMPACT_ATOMS: atom_id res chain seq x y z
N ARG A 1 12.89 22.81 5.81
CA ARG A 1 13.54 22.53 4.51
C ARG A 1 14.43 23.69 4.07
N LYS A 2 13.89 24.88 3.91
CA LYS A 2 14.64 26.04 3.38
C LYS A 2 15.80 26.50 4.28
N GLY A 3 15.71 26.33 5.60
CA GLY A 3 16.71 26.85 6.55
C GLY A 3 18.01 26.05 6.66
N VAL A 4 18.05 24.80 6.17
CA VAL A 4 19.20 23.88 6.29
C VAL A 4 19.72 23.37 4.92
N GLY A 5 19.25 23.94 3.80
CA GLY A 5 19.66 23.50 2.46
C GLY A 5 19.23 22.09 2.06
N TYR A 6 18.28 21.51 2.81
CA TYR A 6 17.86 20.10 2.60
C TYR A 6 17.17 19.87 1.26
N ASP A 7 16.53 20.91 0.70
CA ASP A 7 15.93 20.82 -0.65
C ASP A 7 16.97 20.64 -1.76
N GLU A 8 18.18 21.17 -1.58
CA GLU A 8 19.28 20.95 -2.52
C GLU A 8 19.80 19.50 -2.45
N TYR A 9 19.98 19.01 -1.23
CA TYR A 9 20.32 17.60 -1.01
C TYR A 9 19.31 16.66 -1.66
N ILE A 10 18.00 16.89 -1.47
CA ILE A 10 16.95 16.08 -2.08
C ILE A 10 17.00 16.11 -3.61
N ARG A 11 17.22 17.29 -4.22
CA ARG A 11 17.37 17.40 -5.68
C ARG A 11 18.53 16.59 -6.20
N ASN A 12 19.68 16.66 -5.53
CA ASN A 12 20.85 15.88 -5.89
C ASN A 12 20.60 14.38 -5.73
N TYR A 13 20.00 13.98 -4.64
CA TYR A 13 19.60 12.57 -4.40
C TYR A 13 18.67 12.04 -5.50
N ILE A 14 17.64 12.79 -5.89
CA ILE A 14 16.72 12.43 -6.97
C ILE A 14 17.49 12.23 -8.30
N TYR A 15 18.40 13.15 -8.59
CA TYR A 15 19.20 13.09 -9.81
C TYR A 15 20.14 11.88 -9.85
N GLU A 16 20.86 11.63 -8.77
CA GLU A 16 21.84 10.53 -8.67
C GLU A 16 21.17 9.15 -8.68
N HIS A 17 20.03 9.00 -7.96
CA HIS A 17 19.35 7.71 -7.80
C HIS A 17 18.18 7.50 -8.75
N LYS A 18 17.90 8.46 -9.66
CA LYS A 18 16.73 8.43 -10.54
C LYS A 18 15.42 8.17 -9.79
N ALA A 19 15.34 8.66 -8.56
CA ALA A 19 14.18 8.48 -7.71
C ALA A 19 12.99 9.29 -8.24
N ASP A 20 11.77 8.80 -7.99
CA ASP A 20 10.57 9.55 -8.30
C ASP A 20 10.48 10.78 -7.38
N LYS A 21 10.50 11.96 -7.99
CA LYS A 21 10.47 13.23 -7.28
C LYS A 21 9.21 13.38 -6.43
N GLU A 22 8.07 13.03 -7.00
CA GLU A 22 6.79 13.22 -6.36
C GLU A 22 6.61 12.27 -5.18
N GLU A 23 6.96 11.01 -5.37
CA GLU A 23 6.93 9.99 -4.32
C GLU A 23 7.80 10.41 -3.12
N LEU A 24 9.03 10.87 -3.39
CA LEU A 24 9.94 11.28 -2.32
C LEU A 24 9.42 12.49 -1.54
N TYR A 25 8.87 13.51 -2.23
CA TYR A 25 8.30 14.67 -1.55
C TYR A 25 7.05 14.31 -0.75
N ASN A 26 6.20 13.40 -1.22
CA ASN A 26 5.04 12.90 -0.48
C ASN A 26 5.46 12.21 0.83
N VAL A 27 6.50 11.36 0.78
CA VAL A 27 7.05 10.72 1.99
C VAL A 27 7.58 11.76 2.98
N LEU A 28 8.29 12.78 2.51
CA LEU A 28 8.82 13.84 3.37
C LEU A 28 7.72 14.71 3.99
N ASP A 29 6.64 14.97 3.26
CA ASP A 29 5.50 15.73 3.76
C ASP A 29 4.73 14.93 4.81
N GLU A 30 4.53 13.63 4.60
CA GLU A 30 3.94 12.73 5.58
C GLU A 30 4.81 12.65 6.85
N LEU A 31 6.13 12.53 6.69
CA LEU A 31 7.07 12.53 7.82
C LEU A 31 6.97 13.83 8.63
N ALA A 32 6.94 14.98 7.95
CA ALA A 32 6.80 16.28 8.58
C ALA A 32 5.44 16.42 9.29
N HIS A 33 4.37 15.93 8.66
CA HIS A 33 3.03 15.91 9.26
C HIS A 33 3.00 15.07 10.54
N ARG A 34 3.55 13.87 10.52
CA ARG A 34 3.63 13.01 11.73
C ARG A 34 4.47 13.65 12.82
N ALA A 35 5.62 14.21 12.47
CA ALA A 35 6.48 14.91 13.43
C ALA A 35 5.79 16.12 14.08
N SER A 36 4.93 16.83 13.35
CA SER A 36 4.22 18.01 13.86
C SER A 36 3.16 17.69 14.92
N GLN A 37 2.79 16.43 15.09
CA GLN A 37 1.87 15.98 16.13
C GLN A 37 2.52 15.91 17.53
N TYR A 38 3.84 16.05 17.61
CA TYR A 38 4.60 15.99 18.85
C TYR A 38 5.09 17.40 19.24
N MET A 39 5.18 17.65 20.55
CA MET A 39 5.62 18.95 21.08
C MET A 39 7.11 19.19 20.92
N SER A 40 7.92 18.12 20.78
CA SER A 40 9.37 18.21 20.61
C SER A 40 9.91 17.05 19.78
N LEU A 41 11.11 17.27 19.20
CA LEU A 41 11.84 16.24 18.46
C LEU A 41 12.15 15.03 19.35
N SER A 42 12.50 15.27 20.62
CA SER A 42 12.78 14.19 21.59
C SER A 42 11.55 13.30 21.77
N GLN A 43 10.38 13.89 22.04
CA GLN A 43 9.14 13.13 22.17
C GLN A 43 8.81 12.30 20.92
N TRP A 44 9.04 12.85 19.75
CA TRP A 44 8.81 12.13 18.49
C TRP A 44 9.74 10.93 18.36
N LEU A 45 11.04 11.11 18.65
CA LEU A 45 12.02 10.02 18.59
C LEU A 45 11.74 8.95 19.64
N ASP A 46 11.34 9.33 20.85
CA ASP A 46 10.95 8.42 21.92
C ASP A 46 9.69 7.62 21.51
N GLY A 47 8.71 8.27 20.86
CA GLY A 47 7.52 7.63 20.33
C GLY A 47 7.85 6.60 19.23
N ILE A 48 8.80 6.91 18.34
CA ILE A 48 9.28 5.95 17.32
C ILE A 48 9.96 4.75 18.00
N ALA A 49 10.82 5.00 18.98
CA ALA A 49 11.53 3.93 19.69
C ALA A 49 10.57 3.01 20.43
N GLU A 50 9.51 3.56 21.06
CA GLU A 50 8.47 2.77 21.71
C GLU A 50 7.67 1.94 20.71
N TYR A 51 7.28 2.54 19.57
CA TYR A 51 6.56 1.83 18.50
C TYR A 51 7.38 0.63 17.99
N ILE A 52 8.67 0.80 17.75
CA ILE A 52 9.57 -0.29 17.31
C ILE A 52 9.61 -1.40 18.38
N ARG A 53 9.77 -1.03 19.66
CA ARG A 53 9.77 -2.00 20.77
C ARG A 53 8.45 -2.79 20.85
N GLN A 54 7.32 -2.12 20.62
CA GLN A 54 6.02 -2.79 20.62
C GLN A 54 5.90 -3.76 19.45
N CYS A 55 6.32 -3.36 18.25
CA CYS A 55 6.32 -4.25 17.07
C CYS A 55 7.19 -5.49 17.31
N ASP A 56 8.34 -5.36 17.97
CA ASP A 56 9.22 -6.48 18.26
C ASP A 56 8.60 -7.44 19.31
N LYS A 57 7.94 -6.90 20.34
CA LYS A 57 7.17 -7.71 21.30
C LYS A 57 6.04 -8.48 20.62
N ASP A 58 5.29 -7.82 19.73
CA ASP A 58 4.17 -8.43 19.02
C ASP A 58 4.65 -9.54 18.07
N ARG A 59 5.82 -9.38 17.46
CA ARG A 59 6.47 -10.44 16.67
C ARG A 59 6.86 -11.67 17.50
N GLN A 60 7.34 -11.45 18.74
CA GLN A 60 7.72 -12.53 19.64
C GLN A 60 6.51 -13.25 20.23
N ASN A 61 5.43 -12.52 20.47
CA ASN A 61 4.18 -13.06 21.03
C ASN A 61 3.25 -13.64 19.96
N ASN A 62 3.77 -14.07 18.84
CA ASN A 62 3.06 -14.57 17.66
C ASN A 62 1.91 -15.52 18.02
N THR A 63 0.82 -14.96 18.56
CA THR A 63 -0.43 -15.67 18.79
C THR A 63 -1.11 -15.84 17.46
N ALA A 64 -1.52 -17.08 17.16
CA ALA A 64 -2.16 -17.46 15.90
C ALA A 64 -3.48 -16.71 15.59
N ASP A 65 -3.96 -15.90 16.54
CA ASP A 65 -5.19 -15.12 16.47
C ASP A 65 -4.87 -13.65 16.20
N GLY A 66 -4.81 -13.26 14.92
CA GLY A 66 -4.56 -11.87 14.55
C GLY A 66 -4.78 -11.62 13.06
N VAL A 67 -4.70 -10.35 12.68
CA VAL A 67 -4.72 -9.95 11.28
C VAL A 67 -3.31 -10.11 10.71
N HIS A 68 -3.18 -10.95 9.70
CA HIS A 68 -1.92 -11.15 8.97
C HIS A 68 -1.80 -10.11 7.86
N MET A 69 -0.74 -9.31 7.89
CA MET A 69 -0.40 -8.37 6.82
C MET A 69 0.73 -8.96 5.98
N LEU A 70 0.48 -9.11 4.69
CA LEU A 70 1.39 -9.76 3.76
C LEU A 70 1.45 -8.98 2.44
N THR A 71 2.54 -9.11 1.71
CA THR A 71 2.55 -8.76 0.30
C THR A 71 1.82 -9.82 -0.53
N MET A 72 1.33 -9.47 -1.72
CA MET A 72 0.72 -10.45 -2.62
C MET A 72 1.69 -11.61 -2.94
N HIS A 73 2.97 -11.33 -3.15
CA HIS A 73 4.01 -12.35 -3.33
C HIS A 73 4.16 -13.25 -2.09
N GLY A 74 4.17 -12.66 -0.91
CA GLY A 74 4.30 -13.39 0.36
C GLY A 74 3.09 -14.25 0.71
N SER A 75 1.95 -14.02 0.07
CA SER A 75 0.72 -14.80 0.29
C SER A 75 0.70 -16.14 -0.44
N LYS A 76 1.67 -16.41 -1.32
CA LYS A 76 1.73 -17.65 -2.10
C LYS A 76 1.83 -18.86 -1.18
N GLY A 77 0.93 -19.84 -1.37
CA GLY A 77 0.87 -21.06 -0.57
C GLY A 77 0.13 -20.93 0.77
N LEU A 78 -0.29 -19.74 1.16
CA LEU A 78 -1.10 -19.51 2.34
C LEU A 78 -2.58 -19.42 1.98
N GLU A 79 -3.46 -19.64 2.96
CA GLU A 79 -4.91 -19.51 2.77
C GLU A 79 -5.55 -18.97 4.04
N TYR A 80 -6.54 -18.10 3.87
CA TYR A 80 -7.25 -17.43 4.96
C TYR A 80 -8.75 -17.49 4.74
N LYS A 81 -9.52 -17.48 5.83
CA LYS A 81 -11.00 -17.42 5.73
C LYS A 81 -11.44 -16.14 5.02
N ILE A 82 -10.86 -15.03 5.39
CA ILE A 82 -11.19 -13.70 4.86
C ILE A 82 -9.90 -13.06 4.36
N VAL A 83 -9.92 -12.54 3.15
CA VAL A 83 -8.81 -11.78 2.56
C VAL A 83 -9.29 -10.40 2.14
N LEU A 84 -8.52 -9.39 2.52
CA LEU A 84 -8.69 -8.02 2.07
C LEU A 84 -7.47 -7.65 1.20
N VAL A 85 -7.71 -7.40 -0.09
CA VAL A 85 -6.68 -6.86 -0.98
C VAL A 85 -6.87 -5.35 -1.03
N MET A 86 -5.88 -4.62 -0.52
CA MET A 86 -5.92 -3.17 -0.40
C MET A 86 -5.29 -2.50 -1.62
N ASP A 87 -5.62 -1.21 -1.82
CA ASP A 87 -5.04 -0.35 -2.87
C ASP A 87 -5.19 -0.92 -4.30
N VAL A 88 -6.34 -1.55 -4.59
CA VAL A 88 -6.61 -2.12 -5.92
C VAL A 88 -6.98 -1.01 -6.90
N CYS A 89 -6.02 -0.15 -7.21
CA CYS A 89 -6.16 1.00 -8.11
C CYS A 89 -5.02 1.05 -9.13
N GLU A 90 -5.28 1.73 -10.25
CA GLU A 90 -4.27 1.95 -11.29
C GLU A 90 -3.00 2.56 -10.72
N GLY A 91 -1.85 2.05 -11.22
CA GLY A 91 -0.53 2.46 -10.77
C GLY A 91 0.00 1.71 -9.55
N ILE A 92 -0.85 0.95 -8.85
CA ILE A 92 -0.46 0.05 -7.75
C ILE A 92 -0.74 -1.39 -8.12
N ILE A 93 -1.95 -1.70 -8.55
CA ILE A 93 -2.37 -2.99 -9.08
C ILE A 93 -3.17 -2.72 -10.38
N PRO A 94 -2.56 -2.89 -11.57
CA PRO A 94 -1.16 -3.22 -11.84
C PRO A 94 -0.18 -2.10 -11.47
N TYR A 95 1.07 -2.48 -11.22
CA TYR A 95 2.14 -1.53 -10.90
C TYR A 95 2.41 -0.58 -12.08
N ASN A 96 2.63 0.71 -11.81
CA ASN A 96 2.78 1.75 -12.83
C ASN A 96 3.95 1.55 -13.80
N LYS A 97 4.95 0.75 -13.43
CA LYS A 97 6.10 0.40 -14.31
C LYS A 97 5.83 -0.83 -15.18
N ALA A 98 4.74 -1.55 -14.95
CA ALA A 98 4.32 -2.64 -15.82
C ALA A 98 3.63 -2.06 -17.06
N VAL A 99 4.42 -1.82 -18.11
CA VAL A 99 3.97 -1.14 -19.35
C VAL A 99 3.76 -2.13 -20.49
N LEU A 100 4.55 -3.21 -20.53
CA LEU A 100 4.44 -4.24 -21.53
C LEU A 100 3.31 -5.22 -21.19
N ASP A 101 2.66 -5.76 -22.21
CA ASP A 101 1.56 -6.72 -22.03
C ASP A 101 1.99 -7.92 -21.16
N GLU A 102 3.18 -8.44 -21.35
CA GLU A 102 3.73 -9.53 -20.53
C GLU A 102 3.85 -9.16 -19.05
N GLN A 103 4.22 -7.91 -18.75
CA GLN A 103 4.33 -7.40 -17.40
C GLN A 103 2.94 -7.23 -16.77
N ILE A 104 1.98 -6.74 -17.53
CA ILE A 104 0.58 -6.63 -17.09
C ILE A 104 -0.01 -8.01 -16.80
N GLU A 105 0.30 -9.02 -17.63
CA GLU A 105 -0.15 -10.39 -17.38
C GLU A 105 0.49 -11.01 -16.13
N GLU A 106 1.73 -10.67 -15.82
CA GLU A 106 2.36 -11.13 -14.58
C GLU A 106 1.72 -10.46 -13.34
N GLU A 107 1.44 -9.15 -13.40
CA GLU A 107 0.67 -8.45 -12.37
C GLU A 107 -0.73 -9.06 -12.20
N ARG A 108 -1.38 -9.44 -13.29
CA ARG A 108 -2.68 -10.12 -13.28
C ARG A 108 -2.61 -11.47 -12.59
N ARG A 109 -1.56 -12.27 -12.87
CA ARG A 109 -1.34 -13.57 -12.20
C ARG A 109 -1.11 -13.39 -10.71
N LEU A 110 -0.32 -12.38 -10.32
CA LEU A 110 -0.06 -12.05 -8.94
C LEU A 110 -1.34 -11.66 -8.20
N PHE A 111 -2.17 -10.81 -8.83
CA PHE A 111 -3.46 -10.41 -8.29
C PHE A 111 -4.41 -11.61 -8.16
N TYR A 112 -4.46 -12.48 -9.18
CA TYR A 112 -5.23 -13.73 -9.12
C TYR A 112 -4.79 -14.62 -7.95
N VAL A 113 -3.48 -14.79 -7.75
CA VAL A 113 -2.95 -15.55 -6.61
C VAL A 113 -3.44 -14.96 -5.30
N ALA A 114 -3.37 -13.64 -5.12
CA ALA A 114 -3.85 -12.98 -3.91
C ALA A 114 -5.36 -13.22 -3.68
N MET A 115 -6.18 -13.10 -4.72
CA MET A 115 -7.62 -13.37 -4.63
C MET A 115 -7.93 -14.80 -4.22
N THR A 116 -7.19 -15.78 -4.77
CA THR A 116 -7.40 -17.20 -4.49
C THR A 116 -6.94 -17.62 -3.09
N ARG A 117 -6.37 -16.71 -2.31
CA ARG A 117 -6.04 -16.98 -0.89
C ARG A 117 -7.27 -16.97 0.01
N ALA A 118 -8.39 -16.43 -0.46
CA ALA A 118 -9.63 -16.37 0.29
C ALA A 118 -10.42 -17.69 0.20
N LYS A 119 -10.76 -18.26 1.36
CA LYS A 119 -11.61 -19.46 1.45
C LYS A 119 -13.09 -19.13 1.48
N GLU A 120 -13.48 -18.05 2.17
CA GLU A 120 -14.88 -17.71 2.42
C GLU A 120 -15.26 -16.34 1.86
N LYS A 121 -14.43 -15.33 2.12
CA LYS A 121 -14.74 -13.94 1.71
C LYS A 121 -13.51 -13.23 1.17
N LEU A 122 -13.69 -12.53 0.07
CA LEU A 122 -12.70 -11.68 -0.57
C LEU A 122 -13.24 -10.24 -0.62
N TYR A 123 -12.44 -9.29 -0.16
CA TYR A 123 -12.70 -7.87 -0.30
C TYR A 123 -11.60 -7.23 -1.14
N LEU A 124 -12.00 -6.54 -2.22
CA LEU A 124 -11.12 -5.74 -3.05
C LEU A 124 -11.38 -4.27 -2.73
N LEU A 125 -10.40 -3.61 -2.14
CA LEU A 125 -10.53 -2.26 -1.63
C LEU A 125 -9.67 -1.30 -2.44
N TYR A 126 -10.21 -0.16 -2.83
CA TYR A 126 -9.43 0.91 -3.43
C TYR A 126 -9.81 2.25 -2.81
N PRO A 127 -8.84 3.14 -2.53
CA PRO A 127 -9.12 4.47 -2.01
C PRO A 127 -9.67 5.34 -3.14
N LYS A 128 -10.56 6.29 -2.83
CA LYS A 128 -10.98 7.32 -3.80
C LYS A 128 -9.89 8.35 -4.05
N GLN A 129 -9.08 8.60 -3.02
CA GLN A 129 -7.98 9.55 -3.07
C GLN A 129 -6.75 8.98 -2.36
N ARG A 130 -5.57 9.29 -2.90
CA ARG A 130 -4.27 8.97 -2.32
C ARG A 130 -3.36 10.19 -2.47
N TYR A 131 -2.77 10.65 -1.38
CA TYR A 131 -1.93 11.85 -1.36
C TYR A 131 -2.63 13.08 -1.99
N ASN A 132 -3.91 13.31 -1.62
CA ASN A 132 -4.76 14.38 -2.16
C ASN A 132 -4.97 14.35 -3.68
N LYS A 133 -4.80 13.20 -4.32
CA LYS A 133 -5.10 12.96 -5.73
C LYS A 133 -6.17 11.89 -5.86
N ASP A 134 -7.07 12.09 -6.79
CA ASP A 134 -8.08 11.09 -7.13
C ASP A 134 -7.40 9.85 -7.69
N THR A 135 -7.89 8.67 -7.30
CA THR A 135 -7.41 7.38 -7.79
C THR A 135 -8.43 6.79 -8.77
N THR A 136 -7.92 6.04 -9.71
CA THR A 136 -8.76 5.27 -10.63
C THR A 136 -8.76 3.81 -10.20
N ARG A 137 -9.93 3.21 -10.14
CA ARG A 137 -10.08 1.79 -9.85
C ARG A 137 -9.27 0.95 -10.84
N SER A 138 -8.64 -0.11 -10.35
CA SER A 138 -7.85 -1.03 -11.17
C SER A 138 -8.63 -1.59 -12.34
N ARG A 139 -8.01 -1.66 -13.53
CA ARG A 139 -8.55 -2.35 -14.70
C ARG A 139 -8.89 -3.80 -14.41
N PHE A 140 -8.20 -4.45 -13.50
CA PHE A 140 -8.49 -5.84 -13.14
C PHE A 140 -9.84 -5.98 -12.43
N ILE A 141 -10.25 -4.99 -11.63
CA ILE A 141 -11.62 -4.96 -11.08
C ILE A 141 -12.65 -4.76 -12.21
N GLU A 142 -12.35 -3.86 -13.16
CA GLU A 142 -13.26 -3.62 -14.30
C GLU A 142 -13.47 -4.89 -15.13
N GLU A 143 -12.41 -5.64 -15.36
CA GLU A 143 -12.47 -6.92 -16.07
C GLU A 143 -13.34 -7.94 -15.33
N LEU A 144 -13.16 -8.04 -13.99
CA LEU A 144 -14.01 -8.93 -13.17
C LEU A 144 -15.48 -8.54 -13.23
N LEU A 145 -15.80 -7.25 -13.18
CA LEU A 145 -17.16 -6.75 -13.24
C LEU A 145 -17.79 -7.00 -14.62
N THR A 146 -17.00 -6.82 -15.69
CA THR A 146 -17.45 -7.02 -17.07
C THR A 146 -17.69 -8.50 -17.39
N ALA A 147 -16.90 -9.39 -16.79
CA ALA A 147 -17.05 -10.84 -16.96
C ALA A 147 -18.34 -11.41 -16.34
N ARG A 148 -19.19 -10.59 -15.75
CA ARG A 148 -20.50 -10.95 -15.16
C ARG A 148 -20.44 -12.17 -14.22
N TYR A 149 -19.51 -12.18 -13.26
CA TYR A 149 -19.56 -13.16 -12.19
C TYR A 149 -20.74 -12.85 -11.25
N PRO A 150 -21.75 -13.74 -11.14
CA PRO A 150 -22.99 -13.44 -10.40
C PRO A 150 -22.81 -13.30 -8.89
N LEU A 151 -21.61 -13.54 -8.37
CA LEU A 151 -21.27 -13.45 -6.94
C LEU A 151 -20.58 -12.15 -6.55
N LEU A 152 -20.31 -11.24 -7.50
CA LEU A 152 -19.71 -9.95 -7.18
C LEU A 152 -20.79 -8.98 -6.67
N ARG A 153 -20.70 -8.64 -5.40
CA ARG A 153 -21.44 -7.52 -4.81
C ARG A 153 -20.56 -6.29 -4.79
N THR A 154 -21.01 -5.24 -5.46
CA THR A 154 -20.37 -3.92 -5.38
C THR A 154 -21.08 -3.10 -4.33
N ASP A 155 -20.64 -3.21 -3.08
CA ASP A 155 -21.06 -2.30 -2.03
C ASP A 155 -20.18 -1.05 -2.13
N LEU A 156 -20.65 -0.05 -2.86
CA LEU A 156 -20.06 1.28 -2.84
C LEU A 156 -20.43 1.93 -1.50
N HIS A 157 -19.67 1.68 -0.46
CA HIS A 157 -19.76 2.50 0.75
C HIS A 157 -19.21 3.89 0.41
N THR A 158 -20.12 4.79 0.07
CA THR A 158 -19.88 6.23 0.18
C THR A 158 -20.03 6.60 1.64
N PRO A 159 -19.02 7.27 2.27
CA PRO A 159 -19.20 7.85 3.58
C PRO A 159 -20.24 8.98 3.55
#